data_40993d450254f7157380b6507770e287
#
_entry.id   40993d450254f7157380b6507770e287
#
_cell.length_a   1.000
_cell.length_b   1.000
_cell.length_c   1.000
_cell.angle_alpha   90.00
_cell.angle_beta   90.00
_cell.angle_gamma   90.00
#
_symmetry.space_group_name_H-M   'P 1'
#
loop_
_entity.id
_entity.type
_entity.pdbx_description
1 polymer ?
#
loop_
_entity_poly.entity_id
_entity_poly.type
_entity_poly.pdbx_seq_one_letter_code
_entity_poly.pdbx_strand_id
1 'polypeptide(L)'
;MTLFEPIRLGDIHLNNRIVMAPMTRSRAGQNDEPTQLTVDYYAQRASAGLIITEGVYPSYDGKGYVRTPGIVSAEQIAAWEKVCHKVHENDGKIVMQIMHCGRIAAAANKPDSARTLAPSTIHAAGKMYTDTDGMVEHDVPLEMTLEDIEQTINDYATAAQKAINIGFDGVELHATSGYLPAQFLSTGTN
;
A
#
# COMPACT_ATOMS: atom_id res chain seq x y z
N MET A 1 12.22 -30.89 -1.78
CA MET A 1 11.92 -29.52 -2.22
C MET A 1 12.86 -28.57 -1.51
N THR A 2 13.68 -27.84 -2.22
CA THR A 2 14.58 -26.87 -1.63
C THR A 2 14.02 -25.46 -1.76
N LEU A 3 14.42 -24.55 -0.89
CA LEU A 3 14.01 -23.15 -0.88
C LEU A 3 14.36 -22.43 -2.19
N PHE A 4 15.43 -22.85 -2.84
CA PHE A 4 15.97 -22.24 -4.05
C PHE A 4 15.48 -22.87 -5.36
N GLU A 5 14.56 -23.85 -5.29
CA GLU A 5 13.96 -24.42 -6.49
C GLU A 5 12.84 -23.52 -7.02
N PRO A 6 12.72 -23.38 -8.36
CA PRO A 6 11.60 -22.65 -8.96
C PRO A 6 10.24 -23.18 -8.52
N ILE A 7 9.23 -22.31 -8.55
CA ILE A 7 7.84 -22.66 -8.30
C ILE A 7 6.93 -21.81 -9.17
N ARG A 8 5.75 -22.34 -9.50
CA ARG A 8 4.67 -21.59 -10.14
C ARG A 8 3.65 -21.18 -9.10
N LEU A 9 3.34 -19.87 -9.04
CA LEU A 9 2.29 -19.28 -8.22
C LEU A 9 1.19 -18.72 -9.16
N GLY A 10 0.10 -19.48 -9.36
CA GLY A 10 -0.86 -19.15 -10.41
C GLY A 10 -0.17 -19.11 -11.77
N ASP A 11 -0.19 -17.98 -12.45
CA ASP A 11 0.49 -17.76 -13.72
C ASP A 11 1.89 -17.15 -13.60
N ILE A 12 2.33 -16.82 -12.39
CA ILE A 12 3.65 -16.24 -12.14
C ILE A 12 4.68 -17.36 -11.92
N HIS A 13 5.75 -17.34 -12.72
CA HIS A 13 6.90 -18.22 -12.54
C HIS A 13 7.93 -17.55 -11.63
N LEU A 14 8.20 -18.16 -10.47
CA LEU A 14 9.16 -17.68 -9.48
C LEU A 14 10.46 -18.48 -9.57
N ASN A 15 11.60 -17.80 -9.56
CA ASN A 15 12.93 -18.43 -9.65
C ASN A 15 13.30 -19.20 -8.36
N ASN A 16 12.66 -18.90 -7.25
CA ASN A 16 12.83 -19.57 -5.97
C ASN A 16 11.58 -19.34 -5.08
N ARG A 17 11.59 -19.90 -3.87
CA ARG A 17 10.44 -19.88 -2.94
C ARG A 17 10.57 -18.82 -1.84
N ILE A 18 11.50 -17.88 -1.99
CA ILE A 18 11.69 -16.78 -1.04
C ILE A 18 10.77 -15.63 -1.43
N VAL A 19 9.94 -15.18 -0.51
CA VAL A 19 9.08 -14.02 -0.69
C VAL A 19 9.54 -12.91 0.24
N MET A 20 9.79 -11.73 -0.34
CA MET A 20 10.02 -10.52 0.45
C MET A 20 8.68 -10.00 0.96
N ALA A 21 8.51 -10.00 2.28
CA ALA A 21 7.31 -9.49 2.93
C ALA A 21 7.15 -7.97 2.75
N PRO A 22 5.92 -7.43 2.74
CA PRO A 22 5.65 -6.00 2.68
C PRO A 22 6.15 -5.29 3.93
N MET A 23 6.85 -4.18 3.73
CA MET A 23 7.39 -3.38 4.83
C MET A 23 7.32 -1.89 4.49
N THR A 24 6.53 -1.11 5.20
CA THR A 24 6.47 0.35 5.06
C THR A 24 7.86 0.95 5.23
N ARG A 25 8.30 1.76 4.27
CA ARG A 25 9.65 2.36 4.27
C ARG A 25 9.65 3.82 4.73
N SER A 26 8.51 4.51 4.61
CA SER A 26 8.38 5.96 4.89
C SER A 26 9.48 6.78 4.19
N ARG A 27 9.68 6.53 2.89
CA ARG A 27 10.71 7.14 2.04
C ARG A 27 10.17 7.68 0.72
N ALA A 28 8.83 7.81 0.61
CA ALA A 28 8.20 8.48 -0.51
C ALA A 28 8.59 9.96 -0.55
N GLY A 29 8.57 10.55 -1.73
CA GLY A 29 8.86 11.96 -1.97
C GLY A 29 7.76 12.89 -1.45
N GLN A 30 7.84 14.17 -1.82
CA GLN A 30 6.92 15.20 -1.31
C GLN A 30 5.47 15.02 -1.79
N ASN A 31 5.28 14.41 -2.95
CA ASN A 31 3.97 14.09 -3.53
C ASN A 31 3.61 12.61 -3.31
N ASP A 32 4.23 11.96 -2.33
CA ASP A 32 4.08 10.54 -2.01
C ASP A 32 4.43 9.61 -3.20
N GLU A 33 5.31 10.04 -4.07
CA GLU A 33 5.85 9.23 -5.16
C GLU A 33 7.04 8.36 -4.67
N PRO A 34 7.22 7.13 -5.19
CA PRO A 34 8.46 6.38 -5.05
C PRO A 34 9.67 7.20 -5.51
N THR A 35 10.71 7.25 -4.69
CA THR A 35 11.96 7.97 -5.01
C THR A 35 12.99 7.03 -5.65
N GLN A 36 14.14 7.57 -6.08
CA GLN A 36 15.25 6.73 -6.55
C GLN A 36 15.71 5.73 -5.47
N LEU A 37 15.65 6.11 -4.18
CA LEU A 37 15.93 5.17 -3.08
C LEU A 37 14.99 3.97 -3.08
N THR A 38 13.72 4.18 -3.45
CA THR A 38 12.73 3.11 -3.56
C THR A 38 13.06 2.18 -4.73
N VAL A 39 13.45 2.75 -5.88
CA VAL A 39 13.90 1.96 -7.04
C VAL A 39 15.09 1.07 -6.67
N ASP A 40 16.13 1.66 -6.07
CA ASP A 40 17.34 0.94 -5.66
C ASP A 40 17.03 -0.13 -4.60
N TYR A 41 16.16 0.19 -3.64
CA TYR A 41 15.77 -0.71 -2.56
C TYR A 41 15.12 -2.00 -3.08
N TYR A 42 14.18 -1.90 -4.02
CA TYR A 42 13.52 -3.07 -4.60
C TYR A 42 14.44 -3.80 -5.59
N ALA A 43 15.20 -3.07 -6.40
CA ALA A 43 16.16 -3.65 -7.33
C ALA A 43 17.24 -4.53 -6.64
N GLN A 44 17.75 -4.10 -5.49
CA GLN A 44 18.71 -4.86 -4.68
C GLN A 44 18.14 -6.20 -4.15
N ARG A 45 16.83 -6.37 -4.19
CA ARG A 45 16.09 -7.53 -3.67
C ARG A 45 15.45 -8.38 -4.76
N ALA A 46 15.71 -8.05 -6.02
CA ALA A 46 15.11 -8.73 -7.17
C ALA A 46 15.48 -10.23 -7.27
N SER A 47 16.51 -10.68 -6.56
CA SER A 47 16.86 -12.11 -6.45
C SER A 47 15.91 -12.93 -5.57
N ALA A 48 14.99 -12.29 -4.80
CA ALA A 48 13.88 -12.99 -4.17
C ALA A 48 12.95 -13.55 -5.25
N GLY A 49 12.33 -14.70 -4.99
CA GLY A 49 11.34 -15.28 -5.92
C GLY A 49 10.16 -14.35 -6.17
N LEU A 50 9.71 -13.64 -5.14
CA LEU A 50 8.66 -12.63 -5.24
C LEU A 50 8.95 -11.48 -4.28
N ILE A 51 8.73 -10.27 -4.73
CA ILE A 51 8.69 -9.07 -3.88
C ILE A 51 7.24 -8.64 -3.70
N ILE A 52 6.82 -8.42 -2.45
CA ILE A 52 5.58 -7.69 -2.15
C ILE A 52 6.00 -6.28 -1.71
N THR A 53 5.43 -5.25 -2.34
CA THR A 53 5.79 -3.86 -2.01
C THR A 53 5.36 -3.48 -0.61
N GLU A 54 5.87 -2.37 -0.09
CA GLU A 54 5.24 -1.66 1.01
C GLU A 54 3.78 -1.32 0.68
N GLY A 55 2.96 -1.04 1.72
CA GLY A 55 1.57 -0.67 1.53
C GLY A 55 1.43 0.63 0.70
N VAL A 56 0.66 0.54 -0.38
CA VAL A 56 0.39 1.62 -1.33
C VAL A 56 -1.07 2.03 -1.23
N TYR A 57 -1.34 3.30 -0.93
CA TYR A 57 -2.72 3.72 -0.78
C TYR A 57 -3.44 3.88 -2.14
N PRO A 58 -4.71 3.39 -2.25
CA PRO A 58 -5.49 3.45 -3.49
C PRO A 58 -6.14 4.81 -3.75
N SER A 59 -6.35 5.60 -2.69
CA SER A 59 -6.91 6.96 -2.71
C SER A 59 -6.33 7.77 -1.56
N TYR A 60 -6.43 9.09 -1.59
CA TYR A 60 -5.92 9.94 -0.51
C TYR A 60 -6.62 9.68 0.84
N ASP A 61 -7.89 9.29 0.84
CA ASP A 61 -8.60 8.86 2.05
C ASP A 61 -7.96 7.60 2.67
N GLY A 62 -7.32 6.76 1.85
CA GLY A 62 -6.63 5.55 2.29
C GLY A 62 -5.27 5.75 2.95
N LYS A 63 -4.66 6.94 2.80
CA LYS A 63 -3.37 7.25 3.41
C LYS A 63 -3.50 7.34 4.94
N GLY A 64 -2.56 6.78 5.69
CA GLY A 64 -2.49 6.90 7.14
C GLY A 64 -1.13 7.41 7.60
N TYR A 65 -0.07 6.80 7.13
CA TYR A 65 1.29 7.07 7.58
C TYR A 65 1.97 8.17 6.75
N VAL A 66 2.94 8.83 7.38
CA VAL A 66 3.78 9.86 6.75
C VAL A 66 4.72 9.24 5.70
N ARG A 67 4.94 9.94 4.60
CA ARG A 67 5.89 9.56 3.54
C ARG A 67 5.68 8.13 3.03
N THR A 68 4.43 7.70 2.93
CA THR A 68 4.04 6.43 2.28
C THR A 68 3.54 6.69 0.87
N PRO A 69 3.86 5.80 -0.07
CA PRO A 69 3.49 6.02 -1.46
C PRO A 69 2.03 5.69 -1.74
N GLY A 70 1.49 6.37 -2.74
CA GLY A 70 0.20 6.04 -3.34
C GLY A 70 0.31 5.60 -4.80
N ILE A 71 -0.85 5.31 -5.41
CA ILE A 71 -1.00 5.05 -6.84
C ILE A 71 -2.14 5.88 -7.44
N VAL A 72 -2.30 7.10 -6.93
CA VAL A 72 -3.41 8.01 -7.27
C VAL A 72 -3.02 8.93 -8.41
N SER A 73 -1.91 9.68 -8.26
CA SER A 73 -1.47 10.70 -9.22
C SER A 73 -0.64 10.11 -10.36
N ALA A 74 -0.55 10.86 -11.47
CA ALA A 74 0.29 10.48 -12.61
C ALA A 74 1.78 10.37 -12.23
N GLU A 75 2.25 11.22 -11.31
CA GLU A 75 3.63 11.20 -10.81
C GLU A 75 3.93 9.93 -10.02
N GLN A 76 3.01 9.53 -9.13
CA GLN A 76 3.12 8.29 -8.37
C GLN A 76 3.14 7.07 -9.28
N ILE A 77 2.25 7.03 -10.28
CA ILE A 77 2.15 5.95 -11.27
C ILE A 77 3.45 5.83 -12.06
N ALA A 78 3.96 6.94 -12.61
CA ALA A 78 5.21 6.95 -13.39
C ALA A 78 6.44 6.58 -12.52
N ALA A 79 6.42 6.91 -11.23
CA ALA A 79 7.49 6.53 -10.31
C ALA A 79 7.45 5.03 -9.97
N TRP A 80 6.28 4.44 -9.79
CA TRP A 80 6.11 3.00 -9.61
C TRP A 80 6.49 2.19 -10.86
N GLU A 81 6.20 2.71 -12.05
CA GLU A 81 6.64 2.10 -13.31
C GLU A 81 8.16 1.91 -13.36
N LYS A 82 8.94 2.90 -12.89
CA LYS A 82 10.40 2.80 -12.79
C LYS A 82 10.85 1.72 -11.82
N VAL A 83 10.16 1.57 -10.68
CA VAL A 83 10.44 0.51 -9.70
C VAL A 83 10.20 -0.86 -10.34
N CYS A 84 9.04 -1.05 -10.95
CA CYS A 84 8.64 -2.29 -11.61
C CYS A 84 9.64 -2.68 -12.71
N HIS A 85 9.93 -1.75 -13.62
CA HIS A 85 10.90 -1.95 -14.70
C HIS A 85 12.29 -2.36 -14.16
N LYS A 86 12.77 -1.68 -13.10
CA LYS A 86 14.10 -1.96 -12.55
C LYS A 86 14.18 -3.33 -11.86
N VAL A 87 13.11 -3.79 -11.24
CA VAL A 87 13.02 -5.14 -10.67
C VAL A 87 13.04 -6.18 -11.80
N HIS A 88 12.26 -5.96 -12.86
CA HIS A 88 12.22 -6.85 -14.03
C HIS A 88 13.54 -6.91 -14.81
N GLU A 89 14.27 -5.80 -14.94
CA GLU A 89 15.62 -5.79 -15.50
C GLU A 89 16.60 -6.71 -14.76
N ASN A 90 16.32 -7.02 -13.50
CA ASN A 90 17.10 -7.95 -12.67
C ASN A 90 16.41 -9.32 -12.52
N ASP A 91 15.57 -9.71 -13.48
CA ASP A 91 14.80 -10.97 -13.50
C ASP A 91 13.92 -11.24 -12.27
N GLY A 92 13.59 -10.19 -11.49
CA GLY A 92 12.73 -10.27 -10.32
C GLY A 92 11.26 -10.26 -10.66
N LYS A 93 10.43 -10.65 -9.68
CA LYS A 93 8.97 -10.58 -9.72
C LYS A 93 8.45 -9.69 -8.59
N ILE A 94 7.49 -8.81 -8.90
CA ILE A 94 6.99 -7.83 -7.94
C ILE A 94 5.46 -7.68 -8.02
N VAL A 95 4.80 -7.74 -6.86
CA VAL A 95 3.36 -7.45 -6.71
C VAL A 95 3.18 -6.23 -5.82
N MET A 96 2.15 -5.44 -6.09
CA MET A 96 1.83 -4.26 -5.30
C MET A 96 0.88 -4.62 -4.17
N GLN A 97 1.24 -4.30 -2.91
CA GLN A 97 0.30 -4.37 -1.81
C GLN A 97 -0.54 -3.10 -1.76
N ILE A 98 -1.85 -3.22 -1.97
CA ILE A 98 -2.81 -2.11 -1.86
C ILE A 98 -3.33 -2.05 -0.44
N MET A 99 -3.18 -0.89 0.21
CA MET A 99 -3.49 -0.68 1.63
C MET A 99 -4.28 0.60 1.86
N HIS A 100 -5.47 0.48 2.40
CA HIS A 100 -6.26 1.59 2.91
C HIS A 100 -6.26 1.53 4.45
N CYS A 101 -5.72 2.56 5.10
CA CYS A 101 -5.48 2.54 6.55
C CYS A 101 -6.75 2.64 7.39
N GLY A 102 -7.86 3.12 6.81
CA GLY A 102 -9.09 3.29 7.58
C GLY A 102 -8.88 4.26 8.75
N ARG A 103 -9.31 3.87 9.94
CA ARG A 103 -9.17 4.66 11.17
C ARG A 103 -7.73 4.78 11.71
N ILE A 104 -6.78 4.01 11.13
CA ILE A 104 -5.35 4.11 11.52
C ILE A 104 -4.71 5.25 10.72
N ALA A 105 -5.04 6.48 11.07
CA ALA A 105 -4.62 7.66 10.33
C ALA A 105 -4.47 8.88 11.24
N ALA A 106 -3.72 9.86 10.74
CA ALA A 106 -3.65 11.22 11.26
C ALA A 106 -3.79 12.21 10.11
N ALA A 107 -4.66 13.20 10.24
CA ALA A 107 -4.94 14.22 9.23
C ALA A 107 -3.67 14.94 8.77
N ALA A 108 -2.72 15.19 9.70
CA ALA A 108 -1.43 15.81 9.38
C ALA A 108 -0.55 15.00 8.39
N ASN A 109 -0.88 13.73 8.16
CA ASN A 109 -0.18 12.87 7.18
C ASN A 109 -0.87 12.83 5.81
N LYS A 110 -2.02 13.52 5.65
CA LYS A 110 -2.87 13.49 4.46
C LYS A 110 -2.93 14.86 3.78
N PRO A 111 -3.29 14.92 2.49
CA PRO A 111 -3.73 16.19 1.88
C PRO A 111 -4.99 16.73 2.59
N ASP A 112 -5.15 18.07 2.63
CA ASP A 112 -6.27 18.74 3.31
C ASP A 112 -7.67 18.29 2.85
N SER A 113 -7.78 17.80 1.62
CA SER A 113 -9.04 17.30 1.04
C SER A 113 -9.38 15.87 1.46
N ALA A 114 -8.46 15.13 2.07
CA ALA A 114 -8.65 13.73 2.40
C ALA A 114 -9.29 13.55 3.77
N ARG A 115 -10.17 12.55 3.86
CA ARG A 115 -10.90 12.20 5.08
C ARG A 115 -10.31 10.96 5.74
N THR A 116 -10.49 10.83 7.03
CA THR A 116 -10.26 9.57 7.73
C THR A 116 -11.59 8.83 7.83
N LEU A 117 -11.73 7.75 7.06
CA LEU A 117 -12.96 6.97 6.92
C LEU A 117 -12.81 5.58 7.55
N ALA A 118 -13.88 5.08 8.18
CA ALA A 118 -13.93 3.74 8.75
C ALA A 118 -15.38 3.22 8.78
N PRO A 119 -15.61 1.92 9.06
CA PRO A 119 -16.98 1.38 9.17
C PRO A 119 -17.84 2.06 10.24
N SER A 120 -17.21 2.63 11.26
CA SER A 120 -17.87 3.36 12.36
C SER A 120 -16.96 4.46 12.89
N THR A 121 -17.47 5.31 13.78
CA THR A 121 -16.72 6.40 14.42
C THR A 121 -15.82 5.93 15.58
N ILE A 122 -15.57 4.62 15.71
CA ILE A 122 -14.76 4.08 16.81
C ILE A 122 -13.28 4.47 16.62
N HIS A 123 -12.80 5.35 17.49
CA HIS A 123 -11.42 5.83 17.52
C HIS A 123 -10.42 4.70 17.74
N ALA A 124 -9.31 4.71 17.03
CA ALA A 124 -8.22 3.76 17.25
C ALA A 124 -7.37 4.17 18.45
N ALA A 125 -7.05 3.23 19.31
CA ALA A 125 -6.12 3.47 20.41
C ALA A 125 -4.68 3.62 19.89
N GLY A 126 -3.85 4.37 20.64
CA GLY A 126 -2.44 4.55 20.33
C GLY A 126 -2.15 5.85 19.58
N LYS A 127 -0.93 5.98 19.07
CA LYS A 127 -0.42 7.20 18.45
C LYS A 127 0.24 6.90 17.13
N MET A 128 0.24 7.91 16.24
CA MET A 128 0.89 7.88 14.95
C MET A 128 1.90 9.02 14.83
N TYR A 129 3.03 8.75 14.19
CA TYR A 129 4.02 9.77 13.92
C TYR A 129 3.61 10.65 12.74
N THR A 130 3.80 11.96 12.89
CA THR A 130 3.66 12.99 11.86
C THR A 130 4.94 13.81 11.78
N ASP A 131 5.24 14.37 10.61
CA ASP A 131 6.44 15.22 10.44
C ASP A 131 6.28 16.60 11.10
N THR A 132 5.04 17.06 11.30
CA THR A 132 4.74 18.38 11.88
C THR A 132 4.71 18.37 13.39
N ASP A 133 4.04 17.36 14.00
CA ASP A 133 3.69 17.38 15.43
C ASP A 133 4.25 16.16 16.19
N GLY A 134 5.09 15.33 15.54
CA GLY A 134 5.61 14.11 16.15
C GLY A 134 4.53 13.06 16.38
N MET A 135 4.48 12.48 17.59
CA MET A 135 3.52 11.44 17.95
C MET A 135 2.17 12.04 18.37
N VAL A 136 1.16 11.89 17.54
CA VAL A 136 -0.22 12.35 17.78
C VAL A 136 -1.17 11.18 17.96
N GLU A 137 -2.32 11.40 18.60
CA GLU A 137 -3.43 10.44 18.62
C GLU A 137 -3.95 10.21 17.17
N HIS A 138 -4.53 9.04 16.91
CA HIS A 138 -5.24 8.82 15.65
C HIS A 138 -6.43 9.76 15.54
N ASP A 139 -6.89 10.03 14.30
CA ASP A 139 -8.11 10.79 14.09
C ASP A 139 -9.33 10.00 14.61
N VAL A 140 -10.39 10.72 15.00
CA VAL A 140 -11.72 10.13 15.11
C VAL A 140 -12.24 9.96 13.69
N PRO A 141 -12.48 8.75 13.19
CA PRO A 141 -12.89 8.55 11.81
C PRO A 141 -14.34 8.99 11.60
N LEU A 142 -14.66 9.36 10.37
CA LEU A 142 -16.02 9.48 9.91
C LEU A 142 -16.55 8.10 9.53
N GLU A 143 -17.79 7.80 9.91
CA GLU A 143 -18.47 6.59 9.46
C GLU A 143 -18.74 6.65 7.95
N MET A 144 -18.38 5.58 7.25
CA MET A 144 -18.57 5.47 5.80
C MET A 144 -20.03 5.31 5.46
N THR A 145 -20.52 6.13 4.53
CA THR A 145 -21.79 5.90 3.85
C THR A 145 -21.68 4.74 2.85
N LEU A 146 -22.80 4.25 2.35
CA LEU A 146 -22.78 3.25 1.26
C LEU A 146 -22.05 3.76 0.01
N GLU A 147 -22.20 5.07 -0.29
CA GLU A 147 -21.48 5.71 -1.39
C GLU A 147 -19.96 5.72 -1.16
N ASP A 148 -19.51 6.03 0.07
CA ASP A 148 -18.08 5.96 0.42
C ASP A 148 -17.52 4.54 0.28
N ILE A 149 -18.31 3.53 0.64
CA ILE A 149 -17.93 2.11 0.49
C ILE A 149 -17.79 1.76 -0.99
N GLU A 150 -18.78 2.10 -1.82
CA GLU A 150 -18.74 1.85 -3.27
C GLU A 150 -17.57 2.58 -3.93
N GLN A 151 -17.33 3.84 -3.56
CA GLN A 151 -16.19 4.61 -4.06
C GLN A 151 -14.86 3.93 -3.66
N THR A 152 -14.73 3.49 -2.41
CA THR A 152 -13.52 2.81 -1.93
C THR A 152 -13.26 1.50 -2.68
N ILE A 153 -14.31 0.71 -2.96
CA ILE A 153 -14.19 -0.50 -3.79
C ILE A 153 -13.67 -0.15 -5.19
N ASN A 154 -14.21 0.92 -5.80
CA ASN A 154 -13.77 1.42 -7.10
C ASN A 154 -12.31 1.93 -7.05
N ASP A 155 -11.89 2.56 -5.96
CA ASP A 155 -10.52 3.03 -5.76
C ASP A 155 -9.54 1.83 -5.72
N TYR A 156 -9.87 0.76 -5.00
CA TYR A 156 -9.09 -0.48 -5.00
C TYR A 156 -9.00 -1.11 -6.40
N ALA A 157 -10.12 -1.21 -7.11
CA ALA A 157 -10.15 -1.76 -8.46
C ALA A 157 -9.31 -0.92 -9.43
N THR A 158 -9.43 0.41 -9.34
CA THR A 158 -8.65 1.36 -10.14
C THR A 158 -7.16 1.28 -9.83
N ALA A 159 -6.78 1.19 -8.54
CA ALA A 159 -5.40 1.03 -8.11
C ALA A 159 -4.80 -0.28 -8.65
N ALA A 160 -5.55 -1.38 -8.56
CA ALA A 160 -5.14 -2.67 -9.12
C ALA A 160 -4.92 -2.59 -10.64
N GLN A 161 -5.87 -1.98 -11.37
CA GLN A 161 -5.74 -1.80 -12.83
C GLN A 161 -4.51 -0.95 -13.19
N LYS A 162 -4.26 0.14 -12.46
CA LYS A 162 -3.07 0.98 -12.66
C LYS A 162 -1.79 0.18 -12.42
N ALA A 163 -1.72 -0.61 -11.33
CA ALA A 163 -0.56 -1.45 -11.04
C ALA A 163 -0.27 -2.44 -12.18
N ILE A 164 -1.28 -3.15 -12.67
CA ILE A 164 -1.11 -4.08 -13.79
C ILE A 164 -0.68 -3.35 -15.07
N ASN A 165 -1.26 -2.18 -15.37
CA ASN A 165 -0.94 -1.41 -16.58
C ASN A 165 0.51 -0.95 -16.63
N ILE A 166 1.15 -0.68 -15.48
CA ILE A 166 2.56 -0.28 -15.40
C ILE A 166 3.52 -1.46 -15.20
N GLY A 167 3.00 -2.70 -15.26
CA GLY A 167 3.79 -3.90 -15.38
C GLY A 167 3.98 -4.73 -14.10
N PHE A 168 3.30 -4.42 -12.99
CA PHE A 168 3.33 -5.31 -11.82
C PHE A 168 2.82 -6.70 -12.18
N ASP A 169 3.47 -7.74 -11.65
CA ASP A 169 3.08 -9.15 -11.88
C ASP A 169 1.76 -9.53 -11.19
N GLY A 170 1.23 -8.67 -10.31
CA GLY A 170 -0.03 -8.86 -9.60
C GLY A 170 -0.24 -7.81 -8.53
N VAL A 171 -1.31 -7.97 -7.75
CA VAL A 171 -1.63 -7.15 -6.59
C VAL A 171 -1.96 -8.01 -5.38
N GLU A 172 -1.72 -7.48 -4.19
CA GLU A 172 -2.13 -8.04 -2.91
C GLU A 172 -3.02 -7.04 -2.19
N LEU A 173 -4.12 -7.48 -1.61
CA LEU A 173 -4.96 -6.64 -0.75
C LEU A 173 -4.54 -6.80 0.71
N HIS A 174 -4.15 -5.71 1.35
CA HIS A 174 -3.86 -5.73 2.78
C HIS A 174 -5.15 -5.75 3.59
N ALA A 175 -5.59 -6.96 3.96
CA ALA A 175 -6.85 -7.21 4.66
C ALA A 175 -6.66 -7.63 6.13
N THR A 176 -5.50 -7.31 6.73
CA THR A 176 -5.16 -7.68 8.11
C THR A 176 -4.72 -6.46 8.93
N SER A 177 -4.14 -6.70 10.11
CA SER A 177 -3.46 -5.71 10.95
C SER A 177 -4.31 -4.50 11.37
N GLY A 178 -5.65 -4.64 11.33
CA GLY A 178 -6.56 -3.57 11.72
C GLY A 178 -6.75 -2.46 10.69
N TYR A 179 -6.36 -2.67 9.41
CA TYR A 179 -6.64 -1.75 8.31
C TYR A 179 -8.05 -1.91 7.75
N LEU A 180 -8.46 -1.09 6.81
CA LEU A 180 -9.88 -0.92 6.45
C LEU A 180 -10.65 -2.23 6.21
N PRO A 181 -10.18 -3.20 5.40
CA PRO A 181 -10.93 -4.45 5.23
C PRO A 181 -11.09 -5.23 6.54
N ALA A 182 -10.04 -5.28 7.38
CA ALA A 182 -10.12 -5.91 8.69
C ALA A 182 -11.08 -5.17 9.64
N GLN A 183 -11.20 -3.84 9.51
CA GLN A 183 -12.14 -3.04 10.30
C GLN A 183 -13.59 -3.42 10.00
N PHE A 184 -13.92 -3.72 8.74
CA PHE A 184 -15.25 -4.23 8.35
C PHE A 184 -15.53 -5.64 8.86
N LEU A 185 -14.48 -6.48 8.99
CA LEU A 185 -14.61 -7.86 9.45
C LEU A 185 -14.64 -8.00 10.98
N SER A 186 -14.32 -6.93 11.71
CA SER A 186 -14.22 -6.95 13.15
C SER A 186 -15.47 -6.40 13.83
N THR A 187 -16.12 -7.19 14.68
CA THR A 187 -17.27 -6.75 15.51
C THR A 187 -16.93 -5.64 16.51
N GLY A 188 -15.65 -5.37 16.72
CA GLY A 188 -15.19 -4.26 17.58
C GLY A 188 -15.03 -2.92 16.84
N THR A 189 -15.25 -2.90 15.53
CA THR A 189 -15.04 -1.72 14.68
C THR A 189 -16.13 -1.50 13.62
N ASN A 190 -17.03 -2.48 13.51
CA ASN A 190 -18.15 -2.46 12.58
C ASN A 190 -19.46 -2.76 13.32
#